data_71088995d919a265c588b3a76ef6f645
#
_entry.id   71088995d919a265c588b3a76ef6f645
#
_cell.length_a   1.000
_cell.length_b   1.000
_cell.length_c   1.000
_cell.angle_alpha   90.00
_cell.angle_beta   90.00
_cell.angle_gamma   90.00
#
_symmetry.space_group_name_H-M   'P 1'
#
loop_
_entity.id
_entity.type
_entity.pdbx_description
1 polymer ?
#
loop_
_entity_poly.entity_id
_entity_poly.type
_entity_poly.pdbx_seq_one_letter_code
_entity_poly.pdbx_strand_id
1 'polypeptide(L)'
;LDAAKLISEKEPDIDFAMPRASTIPKEMLEGMIEKSGLKVKIVEGHIYDVMSVADLALATSGTVTLEAALCGLGCVIVYKTSPISAFIARRVINIPDIGLPNIVAGRHILPELLQEDFTPEKTAQEALHLLEPERNAQMKQDLEYVRERLGAPGAVNRVAELVLRVAKEKK
;
A
#
# COMPACT_ATOMS: atom_id res chain seq x y z
N LEU A 1 5.38 -7.55 -11.12
CA LEU A 1 4.79 -8.44 -12.13
C LEU A 1 5.14 -9.90 -11.86
N ASP A 2 6.40 -10.23 -11.50
CA ASP A 2 6.81 -11.62 -11.24
C ASP A 2 5.99 -12.26 -10.09
N ALA A 3 5.75 -11.51 -8.99
CA ALA A 3 4.86 -11.98 -7.94
C ALA A 3 3.42 -12.20 -8.43
N ALA A 4 2.89 -11.27 -9.26
CA ALA A 4 1.56 -11.41 -9.84
C ALA A 4 1.44 -12.66 -10.72
N LYS A 5 2.51 -13.03 -11.42
CA LYS A 5 2.56 -14.27 -12.19
C LYS A 5 2.43 -15.51 -11.29
N LEU A 6 3.19 -15.55 -10.20
CA LEU A 6 3.10 -16.64 -9.22
C LEU A 6 1.73 -16.73 -8.55
N ILE A 7 1.09 -15.58 -8.31
CA ILE A 7 -0.28 -15.51 -7.80
C ILE A 7 -1.26 -16.10 -8.82
N SER A 8 -1.17 -15.69 -10.10
CA SER A 8 -2.08 -16.18 -11.16
C SER A 8 -1.95 -17.69 -11.44
N GLU A 9 -0.78 -18.28 -11.14
CA GLU A 9 -0.58 -19.74 -11.23
C GLU A 9 -1.34 -20.51 -10.13
N LYS A 10 -1.61 -19.86 -9.01
CA LYS A 10 -2.35 -20.45 -7.87
C LYS A 10 -3.84 -20.11 -7.91
N GLU A 11 -4.16 -18.89 -8.34
CA GLU A 11 -5.50 -18.34 -8.45
C GLU A 11 -5.76 -17.89 -9.90
N PRO A 12 -6.14 -18.81 -10.81
CA PRO A 12 -6.28 -18.51 -12.23
C PRO A 12 -7.38 -17.50 -12.56
N ASP A 13 -8.36 -17.32 -11.68
CA ASP A 13 -9.51 -16.42 -11.84
C ASP A 13 -9.24 -15.01 -11.31
N ILE A 14 -8.00 -14.72 -10.87
CA ILE A 14 -7.66 -13.40 -10.34
C ILE A 14 -7.43 -12.37 -11.47
N ASP A 15 -8.01 -11.20 -11.30
CA ASP A 15 -7.79 -10.04 -12.18
C ASP A 15 -6.78 -9.08 -11.58
N PHE A 16 -5.94 -8.48 -12.43
CA PHE A 16 -4.95 -7.49 -12.02
C PHE A 16 -5.28 -6.12 -12.59
N ALA A 17 -5.27 -5.11 -11.72
CA ALA A 17 -5.36 -3.70 -12.09
C ALA A 17 -4.11 -2.94 -11.62
N MET A 18 -3.61 -2.05 -12.46
CA MET A 18 -2.45 -1.21 -12.16
C MET A 18 -2.84 0.27 -12.33
N PRO A 19 -3.08 0.99 -11.24
CA PRO A 19 -3.29 2.43 -11.30
C PRO A 19 -2.02 3.15 -11.79
N ARG A 20 -2.16 3.99 -12.81
CA ARG A 20 -1.06 4.75 -13.39
C ARG A 20 -1.06 6.18 -12.90
N ALA A 21 0.06 6.63 -12.34
CA ALA A 21 0.28 8.05 -12.11
C ALA A 21 0.51 8.77 -13.45
N SER A 22 -0.02 9.97 -13.62
CA SER A 22 0.10 10.76 -14.86
C SER A 22 1.55 11.05 -15.28
N THR A 23 2.46 11.01 -14.32
CA THR A 23 3.92 11.21 -14.54
C THR A 23 4.62 10.00 -15.15
N ILE A 24 3.99 8.84 -15.18
CA ILE A 24 4.56 7.59 -15.72
C ILE A 24 4.08 7.40 -17.15
N PRO A 25 4.96 7.26 -18.15
CA PRO A 25 4.57 6.96 -19.53
C PRO A 25 3.80 5.64 -19.60
N LYS A 26 2.67 5.65 -20.30
CA LYS A 26 1.81 4.47 -20.44
C LYS A 26 2.51 3.34 -21.17
N GLU A 27 3.22 3.69 -22.21
CA GLU A 27 3.98 2.77 -23.07
C GLU A 27 5.05 1.98 -22.28
N MET A 28 5.62 2.61 -21.24
CA MET A 28 6.56 1.95 -20.35
C MET A 28 5.89 0.80 -19.58
N LEU A 29 4.70 1.05 -19.03
CA LEU A 29 3.94 0.03 -18.30
C LEU A 29 3.43 -1.06 -19.23
N GLU A 30 2.90 -0.69 -20.40
CA GLU A 30 2.43 -1.65 -21.43
C GLU A 30 3.56 -2.58 -21.86
N GLY A 31 4.75 -2.05 -22.12
CA GLY A 31 5.92 -2.87 -22.49
C GLY A 31 6.39 -3.80 -21.36
N MET A 32 6.22 -3.42 -20.08
CA MET A 32 6.51 -4.31 -18.95
C MET A 32 5.47 -5.40 -18.80
N ILE A 33 4.20 -5.07 -18.97
CA ILE A 33 3.06 -6.00 -18.89
C ILE A 33 3.17 -7.03 -20.03
N GLU A 34 3.40 -6.59 -21.24
CA GLU A 34 3.57 -7.47 -22.40
C GLU A 34 4.69 -8.50 -22.19
N LYS A 35 5.86 -8.04 -21.72
CA LYS A 35 6.98 -8.94 -21.40
C LYS A 35 6.66 -9.95 -20.29
N SER A 36 5.79 -9.62 -19.36
CA SER A 36 5.39 -10.53 -18.28
C SER A 36 4.43 -11.63 -18.74
N GLY A 37 3.72 -11.43 -19.85
CA GLY A 37 2.69 -12.32 -20.34
C GLY A 37 1.38 -12.29 -19.52
N LEU A 38 1.27 -11.38 -18.54
CA LEU A 38 0.09 -11.22 -17.71
C LEU A 38 -0.96 -10.32 -18.37
N LYS A 39 -2.22 -10.56 -18.04
CA LYS A 39 -3.31 -9.63 -18.32
C LYS A 39 -3.44 -8.66 -17.15
N VAL A 40 -2.97 -7.44 -17.32
CA VAL A 40 -3.06 -6.39 -16.31
C VAL A 40 -3.78 -5.18 -16.91
N LYS A 41 -4.86 -4.73 -16.28
CA LYS A 41 -5.60 -3.54 -16.70
C LYS A 41 -4.93 -2.28 -16.15
N ILE A 42 -4.39 -1.44 -17.01
CA ILE A 42 -3.92 -0.10 -16.61
C ILE A 42 -5.14 0.80 -16.40
N VAL A 43 -5.22 1.45 -15.24
CA VAL A 43 -6.29 2.38 -14.87
C VAL A 43 -5.69 3.78 -14.69
N GLU A 44 -6.26 4.77 -15.38
CA GLU A 44 -5.83 6.16 -15.31
C GLU A 44 -6.83 6.98 -14.49
N GLY A 45 -6.33 7.71 -13.49
CA GLY A 45 -7.21 8.33 -12.50
C GLY A 45 -7.96 7.26 -11.68
N HIS A 46 -9.00 7.66 -10.99
CA HIS A 46 -9.92 6.73 -10.29
C HIS A 46 -9.25 5.73 -9.34
N ILE A 47 -8.10 6.11 -8.75
CA ILE A 47 -7.34 5.21 -7.87
C ILE A 47 -8.19 4.73 -6.68
N TYR A 48 -9.02 5.61 -6.12
CA TYR A 48 -9.90 5.26 -4.99
C TYR A 48 -11.03 4.31 -5.40
N ASP A 49 -11.53 4.42 -6.65
CA ASP A 49 -12.51 3.46 -7.17
C ASP A 49 -11.89 2.07 -7.30
N VAL A 50 -10.64 2.00 -7.79
CA VAL A 50 -9.89 0.73 -7.82
C VAL A 50 -9.67 0.20 -6.41
N MET A 51 -9.24 1.04 -5.47
CA MET A 51 -9.03 0.63 -4.08
C MET A 51 -10.30 0.12 -3.40
N SER A 52 -11.47 0.64 -3.77
CA SER A 52 -12.75 0.27 -3.18
C SER A 52 -13.30 -1.08 -3.66
N VAL A 53 -12.83 -1.58 -4.80
CA VAL A 53 -13.30 -2.83 -5.40
C VAL A 53 -12.26 -3.94 -5.41
N ALA A 54 -11.01 -3.62 -5.15
CA ALA A 54 -9.93 -4.60 -5.08
C ALA A 54 -9.97 -5.37 -3.76
N ASP A 55 -9.55 -6.63 -3.78
CA ASP A 55 -9.46 -7.49 -2.60
C ASP A 55 -8.14 -7.34 -1.87
N LEU A 56 -7.07 -7.03 -2.59
CA LEU A 56 -5.71 -6.86 -2.06
C LEU A 56 -4.87 -5.98 -2.98
N ALA A 57 -3.88 -5.29 -2.41
CA ALA A 57 -2.89 -4.54 -3.16
C ALA A 57 -1.46 -5.01 -2.90
N LEU A 58 -0.59 -4.88 -3.89
CA LEU A 58 0.86 -4.89 -3.73
C LEU A 58 1.32 -3.44 -3.85
N ALA A 59 1.77 -2.85 -2.76
CA ALA A 59 2.02 -1.41 -2.71
C ALA A 59 3.41 -1.08 -2.15
N THR A 60 4.08 -0.11 -2.76
CA THR A 60 5.31 0.43 -2.19
C THR A 60 5.00 1.26 -0.94
N SER A 61 5.83 1.12 0.09
CA SER A 61 5.70 1.94 1.30
C SER A 61 5.61 3.43 0.98
N GLY A 62 4.62 4.10 1.55
CA GLY A 62 4.31 5.52 1.33
C GLY A 62 2.88 5.84 1.75
N THR A 63 2.41 7.05 1.44
CA THR A 63 1.05 7.49 1.76
C THR A 63 -0.04 6.64 1.11
N VAL A 64 0.25 6.04 -0.05
CA VAL A 64 -0.69 5.16 -0.77
C VAL A 64 -1.13 3.96 0.08
N THR A 65 -0.28 3.44 0.96
CA THR A 65 -0.64 2.32 1.85
C THR A 65 -1.65 2.74 2.91
N LEU A 66 -1.56 3.99 3.39
CA LEU A 66 -2.55 4.54 4.32
C LEU A 66 -3.87 4.88 3.61
N GLU A 67 -3.80 5.38 2.39
CA GLU A 67 -4.98 5.63 1.55
C GLU A 67 -5.72 4.32 1.26
N ALA A 68 -5.00 3.25 0.92
CA ALA A 68 -5.57 1.91 0.76
C ALA A 68 -6.25 1.43 2.05
N ALA A 69 -5.58 1.58 3.20
CA ALA A 69 -6.14 1.20 4.50
C ALA A 69 -7.44 1.97 4.82
N LEU A 70 -7.51 3.26 4.50
CA LEU A 70 -8.72 4.08 4.65
C LEU A 70 -9.86 3.64 3.72
N CYS A 71 -9.54 3.05 2.56
CA CYS A 71 -10.52 2.43 1.67
C CYS A 71 -10.91 1.01 2.10
N GLY A 72 -10.34 0.48 3.18
CA GLY A 72 -10.55 -0.90 3.63
C GLY A 72 -9.79 -1.94 2.81
N LEU A 73 -8.84 -1.51 1.98
CA LEU A 73 -8.00 -2.35 1.15
C LEU A 73 -6.69 -2.68 1.86
N GLY A 74 -6.47 -3.95 2.16
CA GLY A 74 -5.20 -4.43 2.67
C GLY A 74 -4.13 -4.48 1.59
N CYS A 75 -2.88 -4.48 2.01
CA CYS A 75 -1.77 -4.58 1.06
C CYS A 75 -0.58 -5.37 1.63
N VAL A 76 0.16 -6.00 0.74
CA VAL A 76 1.54 -6.38 0.99
C VAL A 76 2.41 -5.16 0.72
N ILE A 77 3.05 -4.64 1.77
CA ILE A 77 3.89 -3.45 1.69
C ILE A 77 5.28 -3.88 1.25
N VAL A 78 5.74 -3.34 0.14
CA VAL A 78 7.05 -3.69 -0.41
C VAL A 78 7.95 -2.45 -0.46
N TYR A 79 9.24 -2.62 -0.20
CA TYR A 79 10.18 -1.53 -0.34
C TYR A 79 11.60 -2.02 -0.63
N LYS A 80 12.22 -1.41 -1.62
CA LYS A 80 13.60 -1.67 -1.97
C LYS A 80 14.33 -0.37 -2.28
N THR A 81 15.48 -0.16 -1.69
CA THR A 81 16.34 0.99 -1.94
C THR A 81 17.79 0.54 -2.19
N SER A 82 18.67 1.49 -2.49
CA SER A 82 20.08 1.14 -2.72
C SER A 82 20.70 0.45 -1.50
N PRO A 83 21.65 -0.49 -1.68
CA PRO A 83 22.30 -1.16 -0.55
C PRO A 83 22.93 -0.20 0.45
N ILE A 84 23.50 0.91 -0.02
CA ILE A 84 24.11 1.94 0.82
C ILE A 84 23.05 2.64 1.67
N SER A 85 21.94 3.06 1.06
CA SER A 85 20.82 3.69 1.77
C SER A 85 20.20 2.74 2.79
N ALA A 86 20.03 1.47 2.45
CA ALA A 86 19.51 0.45 3.34
C ALA A 86 20.44 0.23 4.55
N PHE A 87 21.75 0.19 4.33
CA PHE A 87 22.74 0.04 5.39
C PHE A 87 22.72 1.21 6.38
N ILE A 88 22.63 2.44 5.86
CA ILE A 88 22.54 3.65 6.70
C ILE A 88 21.20 3.65 7.46
N ALA A 89 20.10 3.37 6.78
CA ALA A 89 18.77 3.34 7.39
C ALA A 89 18.70 2.34 8.56
N ARG A 90 19.21 1.12 8.40
CA ARG A 90 19.25 0.10 9.47
C ARG A 90 20.05 0.53 10.72
N ARG A 91 21.00 1.45 10.57
CA ARG A 91 21.80 1.94 11.71
C ARG A 91 21.23 3.16 12.40
N VAL A 92 20.48 3.97 11.66
CA VAL A 92 19.95 5.26 12.14
C VAL A 92 18.49 5.16 12.54
N ILE A 93 17.73 4.32 11.84
CA ILE A 93 16.29 4.20 12.01
C ILE A 93 15.98 2.93 12.82
N ASN A 94 15.58 3.12 14.06
CA ASN A 94 15.19 2.03 14.96
C ASN A 94 13.65 2.00 15.09
N ILE A 95 12.95 1.88 13.96
CA ILE A 95 11.49 1.70 13.94
C ILE A 95 11.18 0.28 13.44
N PRO A 96 10.23 -0.42 14.08
CA PRO A 96 9.90 -1.80 13.73
C PRO A 96 9.19 -1.90 12.39
N ASP A 97 8.39 -0.90 12.01
CA ASP A 97 7.57 -0.86 10.81
C ASP A 97 7.80 0.41 10.01
N ILE A 98 7.74 0.33 8.67
CA ILE A 98 7.83 1.48 7.76
C ILE A 98 6.50 1.78 7.06
N GLY A 99 5.56 0.87 7.11
CA GLY A 99 4.22 1.03 6.55
C GLY A 99 3.35 1.88 7.47
N LEU A 100 2.78 2.96 6.92
CA LEU A 100 1.95 3.86 7.71
C LEU A 100 0.78 3.17 8.43
N PRO A 101 0.09 2.16 7.85
CA PRO A 101 -0.95 1.43 8.57
C PRO A 101 -0.44 0.75 9.84
N ASN A 102 0.73 0.09 9.78
CA ASN A 102 1.34 -0.57 10.93
C ASN A 102 1.76 0.44 12.01
N ILE A 103 2.36 1.56 11.58
CA ILE A 103 2.74 2.66 12.49
C ILE A 103 1.51 3.24 13.20
N VAL A 104 0.43 3.51 12.48
CA VAL A 104 -0.81 4.04 13.06
C VAL A 104 -1.47 3.01 13.99
N ALA A 105 -1.47 1.74 13.61
CA ALA A 105 -1.98 0.67 14.45
C ALA A 105 -1.14 0.47 15.74
N GLY A 106 0.14 0.83 15.71
CA GLY A 106 1.11 0.53 16.77
C GLY A 106 1.46 -0.95 16.86
N ARG A 107 1.19 -1.71 15.82
CA ARG A 107 1.48 -3.14 15.70
C ARG A 107 1.51 -3.58 14.23
N HIS A 108 2.18 -4.67 13.96
CA HIS A 108 2.30 -5.24 12.62
C HIS A 108 0.98 -5.91 12.19
N ILE A 109 0.20 -5.22 11.36
CA ILE A 109 -1.10 -5.69 10.85
C ILE A 109 -1.05 -6.12 9.39
N LEU A 110 -0.15 -5.50 8.61
CA LEU A 110 0.09 -5.80 7.20
C LEU A 110 1.55 -6.25 7.01
N PRO A 111 1.82 -7.24 6.16
CA PRO A 111 3.18 -7.70 5.90
C PRO A 111 4.02 -6.62 5.20
N GLU A 112 5.28 -6.50 5.64
CA GLU A 112 6.28 -5.61 5.05
C GLU A 112 7.46 -6.44 4.54
N LEU A 113 7.66 -6.42 3.23
CA LEU A 113 8.76 -7.10 2.57
C LEU A 113 9.82 -6.08 2.15
N LEU A 114 10.93 -6.06 2.88
CA LEU A 114 11.96 -5.04 2.74
C LEU A 114 13.24 -5.65 2.18
N GLN A 115 13.87 -4.94 1.24
CA GLN A 115 15.19 -5.27 0.71
C GLN A 115 15.29 -6.72 0.20
N GLU A 116 15.97 -7.59 0.94
CA GLU A 116 16.20 -8.99 0.61
C GLU A 116 14.95 -9.86 0.75
N ASP A 117 14.00 -9.43 1.58
CA ASP A 117 12.71 -10.11 1.76
C ASP A 117 11.73 -9.78 0.63
N PHE A 118 11.96 -8.69 -0.10
CA PHE A 118 11.15 -8.35 -1.27
C PHE A 118 11.56 -9.23 -2.45
N THR A 119 11.07 -10.45 -2.47
CA THR A 119 11.19 -11.40 -3.59
C THR A 119 9.81 -11.71 -4.18
N PRO A 120 9.73 -12.13 -5.45
CA PRO A 120 8.46 -12.54 -6.06
C PRO A 120 7.74 -13.62 -5.26
N GLU A 121 8.48 -14.62 -4.77
CA GLU A 121 7.94 -15.77 -4.04
C GLU A 121 7.33 -15.36 -2.70
N LYS A 122 8.06 -14.58 -1.89
CA LYS A 122 7.55 -14.09 -0.61
C LYS A 122 6.36 -13.15 -0.82
N THR A 123 6.43 -12.28 -1.82
CA THR A 123 5.34 -11.35 -2.13
C THR A 123 4.08 -12.09 -2.53
N ALA A 124 4.20 -13.13 -3.37
CA ALA A 124 3.08 -13.97 -3.75
C ALA A 124 2.53 -14.77 -2.55
N GLN A 125 3.41 -15.32 -1.72
CA GLN A 125 3.01 -16.06 -0.52
C GLN A 125 2.21 -15.19 0.45
N GLU A 126 2.69 -14.00 0.79
CA GLU A 126 1.99 -13.06 1.69
C GLU A 126 0.66 -12.60 1.08
N ALA A 127 0.63 -12.34 -0.24
CA ALA A 127 -0.59 -11.95 -0.93
C ALA A 127 -1.66 -13.05 -0.84
N LEU A 128 -1.31 -14.29 -1.16
CA LEU A 128 -2.23 -15.43 -1.09
C LEU A 128 -2.71 -15.67 0.34
N HIS A 129 -1.81 -15.55 1.33
CA HIS A 129 -2.17 -15.70 2.73
C HIS A 129 -3.18 -14.62 3.20
N LEU A 130 -3.00 -13.35 2.76
CA LEU A 130 -3.95 -12.28 3.07
C LEU A 130 -5.32 -12.45 2.38
N LEU A 131 -5.38 -13.23 1.29
CA LEU A 131 -6.64 -13.54 0.59
C LEU A 131 -7.40 -14.71 1.24
N GLU A 132 -6.77 -15.51 2.13
CA GLU A 132 -7.46 -16.54 2.89
C GLU A 132 -8.60 -15.94 3.73
N PRO A 133 -9.81 -16.55 3.75
CA PRO A 133 -11.01 -15.93 4.33
C PRO A 133 -10.83 -15.45 5.77
N GLU A 134 -10.22 -16.26 6.63
CA GLU A 134 -10.02 -15.92 8.04
C GLU A 134 -9.01 -14.76 8.19
N ARG A 135 -7.90 -14.83 7.45
CA ARG A 135 -6.86 -13.78 7.49
C ARG A 135 -7.36 -12.46 6.88
N ASN A 136 -8.14 -12.54 5.80
CA ASN A 136 -8.77 -11.39 5.17
C ASN A 136 -9.76 -10.70 6.11
N ALA A 137 -10.60 -11.48 6.81
CA ALA A 137 -11.52 -10.92 7.80
C ALA A 137 -10.79 -10.22 8.94
N GLN A 138 -9.72 -10.82 9.48
CA GLN A 138 -8.89 -10.19 10.50
C GLN A 138 -8.23 -8.92 10.00
N MET A 139 -7.65 -8.94 8.80
CA MET A 139 -7.05 -7.77 8.16
C MET A 139 -8.05 -6.62 8.03
N LYS A 140 -9.28 -6.86 7.60
CA LYS A 140 -10.32 -5.85 7.51
C LYS A 140 -10.65 -5.22 8.86
N GLN A 141 -10.70 -6.01 9.94
CA GLN A 141 -10.87 -5.48 11.31
C GLN A 141 -9.69 -4.61 11.73
N ASP A 142 -8.47 -5.03 11.41
CA ASP A 142 -7.26 -4.26 11.70
C ASP A 142 -7.23 -2.92 10.96
N LEU A 143 -7.71 -2.89 9.72
CA LEU A 143 -7.82 -1.66 8.93
C LEU A 143 -8.89 -0.71 9.46
N GLU A 144 -10.01 -1.23 9.95
CA GLU A 144 -11.02 -0.39 10.62
C GLU A 144 -10.45 0.24 11.90
N TYR A 145 -9.67 -0.50 12.69
CA TYR A 145 -8.94 0.06 13.83
C TYR A 145 -8.00 1.21 13.42
N VAL A 146 -7.26 1.07 12.30
CA VAL A 146 -6.44 2.17 11.76
C VAL A 146 -7.28 3.39 11.44
N ARG A 147 -8.44 3.20 10.82
CA ARG A 147 -9.37 4.25 10.45
C ARG A 147 -9.89 5.01 11.68
N GLU A 148 -10.27 4.28 12.74
CA GLU A 148 -10.68 4.86 14.01
C GLU A 148 -9.56 5.70 14.65
N ARG A 149 -8.32 5.19 14.63
CA ARG A 149 -7.14 5.89 15.17
C ARG A 149 -6.82 7.19 14.46
N LEU A 150 -7.08 7.29 13.18
CA LEU A 150 -6.90 8.51 12.38
C LEU A 150 -7.98 9.57 12.67
N GLY A 151 -9.11 9.16 13.23
CA GLY A 151 -10.19 10.03 13.62
C GLY A 151 -11.09 10.49 12.47
N ALA A 152 -12.03 11.38 12.81
CA ALA A 152 -13.06 11.84 11.89
C ALA A 152 -12.51 12.68 10.72
N PRO A 153 -13.16 12.65 9.54
CA PRO A 153 -12.87 13.54 8.41
C PRO A 153 -12.86 15.02 8.79
N GLY A 154 -12.31 15.88 7.92
CA GLY A 154 -12.30 17.33 8.11
C GLY A 154 -11.02 17.88 8.75
N ALA A 155 -9.90 17.12 8.74
CA ALA A 155 -8.61 17.59 9.27
C ALA A 155 -8.16 18.93 8.64
N VAL A 156 -8.40 19.13 7.34
CA VAL A 156 -8.03 20.37 6.63
C VAL A 156 -8.77 21.58 7.24
N ASN A 157 -10.06 21.46 7.51
CA ASN A 157 -10.85 22.54 8.12
C ASN A 157 -10.35 22.84 9.53
N ARG A 158 -10.11 21.80 10.35
CA ARG A 158 -9.57 21.98 11.71
C ARG A 158 -8.20 22.67 11.71
N VAL A 159 -7.33 22.32 10.78
CA VAL A 159 -6.01 22.98 10.62
C VAL A 159 -6.18 24.43 10.17
N ALA A 160 -7.07 24.72 9.22
CA ALA A 160 -7.34 26.09 8.78
C ALA A 160 -7.88 26.96 9.92
N GLU A 161 -8.82 26.44 10.72
CA GLU A 161 -9.33 27.15 11.91
C GLU A 161 -8.24 27.42 12.95
N LEU A 162 -7.37 26.41 13.19
CA LEU A 162 -6.24 26.58 14.11
C LEU A 162 -5.29 27.68 13.64
N VAL A 163 -4.91 27.67 12.35
CA VAL A 163 -4.03 28.68 11.75
C VAL A 163 -4.65 30.08 11.88
N LEU A 164 -5.95 30.22 11.57
CA LEU A 164 -6.65 31.50 11.69
C LEU A 164 -6.71 31.99 13.15
N ARG A 165 -6.90 31.09 14.11
CA ARG A 165 -6.89 31.44 15.53
C ARG A 165 -5.53 31.97 15.96
N VAL A 166 -4.45 31.23 15.67
CA VAL A 166 -3.08 31.65 16.01
C VAL A 166 -2.69 32.98 15.35
N ALA A 167 -3.13 33.20 14.10
CA ALA A 167 -2.88 34.46 13.40
C ALA A 167 -3.60 35.67 14.04
N LYS A 168 -4.78 35.46 14.67
CA LYS A 168 -5.53 36.52 15.38
C LYS A 168 -4.96 36.82 16.76
N GLU A 169 -4.41 35.82 17.45
CA GLU A 169 -3.81 35.99 18.78
C GLU A 169 -2.47 36.75 18.76
N LYS A 170 -1.83 36.86 17.59
CA LYS A 170 -0.56 37.60 17.38
C LYS A 170 -0.77 39.08 16.98
N LYS A 171 -1.98 39.57 16.92
CA LYS A 171 -2.34 40.99 16.76
C LYS A 171 -2.77 41.60 18.09
#